data_379e88b3977349e8f60b26746e89e5f8
#
_entry.id   379e88b3977349e8f60b26746e89e5f8
#
_cell.length_a   1.000
_cell.length_b   1.000
_cell.length_c   1.000
_cell.angle_alpha   90.00
_cell.angle_beta   90.00
_cell.angle_gamma   90.00
#
_symmetry.space_group_name_H-M   'P 1'
#
loop_
_entity.id
_entity.type
_entity.pdbx_description
1 polymer ?
#
loop_
_entity_poly.entity_id
_entity_poly.type
_entity_poly.pdbx_seq_one_letter_code
_entity_poly.pdbx_strand_id
1 'polypeptide(L)'
;MALERWFRRSRPTKTEDDNSPAGLWLKCENCHAQIYRKDLVANTYICPECGHHYRMPVEARTALLIDEGTFEQWSGGIVPENPLDFEDAQPYVERLEKAQQKQGRPDAIVTGSGEMGGRPVALVVMDFFFMAGSMGSVVGEEIARAAERAAAEERALVAVTASGGARMQEGALSLMQMAKTTMALQALAKRRLPYVSVLSDPTTGGVTASFATLGDVIFAEPGALISFAGPRVIQQTIRQDLPEGFQRAEFLLQKGMVDDVVDRRALKGRLVEVLTLLAGGLPLPAQEVSRVAAV
;
A
#
# COMPACT_ATOMS: atom_id res chain seq x y z
N MET A 1 29.30 3.51 -31.02
CA MET A 1 30.03 2.95 -29.88
C MET A 1 29.91 3.76 -28.55
N ALA A 2 28.99 4.74 -28.43
CA ALA A 2 28.81 5.52 -27.19
C ALA A 2 27.46 5.29 -26.49
N LEU A 3 26.52 4.62 -27.12
CA LEU A 3 25.15 4.40 -26.55
C LEU A 3 24.98 3.09 -25.77
N GLU A 4 25.86 2.11 -25.94
CA GLU A 4 25.78 0.81 -25.25
C GLU A 4 26.22 0.86 -23.77
N ARG A 5 26.91 1.90 -23.34
CA ARG A 5 27.37 2.07 -21.95
C ARG A 5 26.27 2.54 -20.98
N TRP A 6 25.14 3.01 -21.48
CA TRP A 6 24.10 3.62 -20.66
C TRP A 6 23.06 2.61 -20.12
N PHE A 7 22.99 1.41 -20.67
CA PHE A 7 22.03 0.38 -20.28
C PHE A 7 22.58 -0.71 -19.34
N ARG A 8 23.81 -0.58 -18.82
CA ARG A 8 24.24 -1.45 -17.71
C ARG A 8 23.60 -0.97 -16.42
N ARG A 9 22.31 -1.27 -16.25
CA ARG A 9 21.68 -1.30 -14.93
C ARG A 9 22.45 -2.28 -14.05
N SER A 10 22.87 -1.84 -12.87
CA SER A 10 23.28 -2.73 -11.79
C SER A 10 22.24 -3.84 -11.66
N ARG A 11 22.66 -5.09 -11.87
CA ARG A 11 21.83 -6.25 -11.61
C ARG A 11 21.33 -6.13 -10.17
N PRO A 12 20.03 -6.33 -9.90
CA PRO A 12 19.58 -6.52 -8.53
C PRO A 12 20.37 -7.70 -7.98
N THR A 13 21.02 -7.53 -6.86
CA THR A 13 21.66 -8.59 -6.10
C THR A 13 20.62 -9.69 -5.88
N LYS A 14 20.94 -10.93 -6.29
CA LYS A 14 20.14 -12.11 -6.00
C LYS A 14 19.73 -12.07 -4.53
N THR A 15 18.45 -12.17 -4.26
CA THR A 15 17.95 -12.58 -2.95
C THR A 15 18.44 -14.00 -2.73
N GLU A 16 19.47 -14.17 -1.92
CA GLU A 16 19.98 -15.46 -1.50
C GLU A 16 18.93 -16.19 -0.68
N ASP A 17 18.87 -17.51 -0.85
CA ASP A 17 17.93 -18.43 -0.23
C ASP A 17 17.80 -18.22 1.29
N ASP A 18 16.56 -18.24 1.74
CA ASP A 18 16.08 -17.90 3.09
C ASP A 18 16.59 -18.83 4.23
N ASN A 19 17.42 -19.81 3.94
CA ASN A 19 17.90 -20.81 4.91
C ASN A 19 19.41 -20.76 5.20
N SER A 20 20.15 -19.82 4.62
CA SER A 20 21.56 -19.63 4.99
C SER A 20 21.68 -18.75 6.24
N PRO A 21 22.74 -18.91 7.07
CA PRO A 21 23.01 -17.97 8.18
C PRO A 21 23.08 -16.51 7.75
N ALA A 22 23.43 -16.25 6.49
CA ALA A 22 23.39 -14.93 5.85
C ALA A 22 21.97 -14.39 5.68
N GLY A 23 20.94 -15.24 5.51
CA GLY A 23 19.53 -14.84 5.39
C GLY A 23 18.85 -14.43 6.71
N LEU A 24 19.48 -14.73 7.86
CA LEU A 24 18.94 -14.39 9.18
C LEU A 24 19.19 -12.93 9.57
N TRP A 25 20.20 -12.30 8.98
CA TRP A 25 20.59 -10.93 9.25
C TRP A 25 20.42 -10.06 8.01
N LEU A 26 19.95 -8.84 8.23
CA LEU A 26 19.86 -7.82 7.18
C LEU A 26 20.56 -6.55 7.66
N LYS A 27 21.14 -5.82 6.73
CA LYS A 27 21.71 -4.49 6.99
C LYS A 27 20.63 -3.44 6.74
N CYS A 28 20.39 -2.57 7.73
CA CYS A 28 19.41 -1.50 7.55
C CYS A 28 19.83 -0.55 6.42
N GLU A 29 18.91 -0.28 5.51
CA GLU A 29 19.14 0.63 4.38
C GLU A 29 19.34 2.08 4.83
N ASN A 30 18.79 2.45 6.00
CA ASN A 30 18.86 3.80 6.55
C ASN A 30 20.06 4.00 7.50
N CYS A 31 20.14 3.23 8.59
CA CYS A 31 21.21 3.42 9.61
C CYS A 31 22.38 2.45 9.48
N HIS A 32 22.32 1.50 8.53
CA HIS A 32 23.34 0.48 8.27
C HIS A 32 23.60 -0.52 9.41
N ALA A 33 22.83 -0.48 10.50
CA ALA A 33 22.89 -1.47 11.57
C ALA A 33 22.54 -2.88 11.05
N GLN A 34 23.13 -3.90 11.66
CA GLN A 34 22.75 -5.28 11.40
C GLN A 34 21.55 -5.63 12.25
N ILE A 35 20.47 -6.10 11.60
CA ILE A 35 19.20 -6.41 12.23
C ILE A 35 18.91 -7.90 12.06
N TYR A 36 18.53 -8.57 13.13
CA TYR A 36 18.04 -9.93 13.05
C TYR A 36 16.62 -9.93 12.45
N ARG A 37 16.40 -10.73 11.42
CA ARG A 37 15.12 -10.73 10.67
C ARG A 37 13.90 -11.00 11.55
N LYS A 38 14.02 -11.86 12.57
CA LYS A 38 12.93 -12.12 13.51
C LYS A 38 12.57 -10.89 14.35
N ASP A 39 13.56 -10.12 14.75
CA ASP A 39 13.33 -8.88 15.53
C ASP A 39 12.64 -7.81 14.67
N LEU A 40 13.03 -7.73 13.39
CA LEU A 40 12.34 -6.86 12.43
C LEU A 40 10.86 -7.25 12.27
N VAL A 41 10.56 -8.53 12.12
CA VAL A 41 9.17 -9.03 12.00
C VAL A 41 8.41 -8.76 13.31
N ALA A 42 8.99 -9.08 14.46
CA ALA A 42 8.39 -8.85 15.77
C ALA A 42 8.12 -7.36 16.02
N ASN A 43 8.98 -6.46 15.49
CA ASN A 43 8.80 -5.01 15.53
C ASN A 43 7.99 -4.47 14.33
N THR A 44 7.07 -5.26 13.79
CA THR A 44 6.17 -4.85 12.71
C THR A 44 6.88 -4.29 11.47
N TYR A 45 8.01 -4.87 11.10
CA TYR A 45 8.87 -4.43 9.98
C TYR A 45 9.39 -2.99 10.13
N ILE A 46 9.66 -2.58 11.36
CA ILE A 46 10.31 -1.30 11.68
C ILE A 46 11.70 -1.60 12.23
N CYS A 47 12.70 -0.88 11.75
CA CYS A 47 14.07 -1.01 12.26
C CYS A 47 14.11 -0.70 13.76
N PRO A 48 14.58 -1.61 14.63
CA PRO A 48 14.63 -1.34 16.06
C PRO A 48 15.62 -0.22 16.43
N GLU A 49 16.63 0.02 15.57
CA GLU A 49 17.69 0.99 15.86
C GLU A 49 17.33 2.42 15.45
N CYS A 50 16.71 2.60 14.27
CA CYS A 50 16.47 3.95 13.73
C CYS A 50 15.01 4.26 13.38
N GLY A 51 14.10 3.32 13.61
CA GLY A 51 12.68 3.52 13.30
C GLY A 51 12.33 3.49 11.81
N HIS A 52 13.27 3.13 10.92
CA HIS A 52 12.98 3.03 9.48
C HIS A 52 11.89 1.98 9.21
N HIS A 53 10.84 2.38 8.48
CA HIS A 53 9.72 1.52 8.10
C HIS A 53 10.04 0.75 6.83
N TYR A 54 10.22 -0.56 6.96
CA TYR A 54 10.38 -1.45 5.81
C TYR A 54 9.05 -1.77 5.15
N ARG A 55 9.10 -2.20 3.89
CA ARG A 55 7.92 -2.75 3.21
C ARG A 55 7.42 -3.99 3.93
N MET A 56 6.12 -4.08 4.09
CA MET A 56 5.46 -5.11 4.89
C MET A 56 4.66 -6.03 3.97
N PRO A 57 4.76 -7.37 4.11
CA PRO A 57 3.91 -8.31 3.38
C PRO A 57 2.42 -8.07 3.68
N VAL A 58 1.56 -8.39 2.70
CA VAL A 58 0.12 -8.17 2.80
C VAL A 58 -0.50 -8.92 3.97
N GLU A 59 -0.08 -10.17 4.20
CA GLU A 59 -0.58 -11.00 5.30
C GLU A 59 -0.28 -10.36 6.66
N ALA A 60 0.94 -9.88 6.83
CA ALA A 60 1.35 -9.20 8.06
C ALA A 60 0.60 -7.87 8.23
N ARG A 61 0.35 -7.14 7.13
CA ARG A 61 -0.42 -5.90 7.14
C ARG A 61 -1.88 -6.15 7.53
N THR A 62 -2.49 -7.16 6.94
CA THR A 62 -3.87 -7.57 7.26
C THR A 62 -3.99 -7.99 8.71
N ALA A 63 -3.08 -8.84 9.20
CA ALA A 63 -3.05 -9.29 10.59
C ALA A 63 -2.80 -8.13 11.59
N LEU A 64 -2.07 -7.08 11.19
CA LEU A 64 -1.86 -5.90 12.02
C LEU A 64 -3.15 -5.08 12.20
N LEU A 65 -3.96 -4.96 11.16
CA LEU A 65 -5.08 -4.04 11.12
C LEU A 65 -6.41 -4.69 11.50
N ILE A 66 -6.66 -5.90 11.05
CA ILE A 66 -7.91 -6.62 11.30
C ILE A 66 -7.85 -7.38 12.62
N ASP A 67 -8.97 -7.50 13.28
CA ASP A 67 -9.11 -8.28 14.50
C ASP A 67 -9.01 -9.78 14.20
N GLU A 68 -8.33 -10.50 15.07
CA GLU A 68 -8.00 -11.91 14.85
C GLU A 68 -9.24 -12.75 14.53
N GLY A 69 -9.16 -13.57 13.48
CA GLY A 69 -10.23 -14.50 13.08
C GLY A 69 -11.42 -13.86 12.35
N THR A 70 -11.41 -12.53 12.10
CA THR A 70 -12.56 -11.86 11.47
C THR A 70 -12.35 -11.57 9.98
N PHE A 71 -11.16 -11.79 9.43
CA PHE A 71 -10.87 -11.47 8.02
C PHE A 71 -11.50 -12.47 7.05
N GLU A 72 -12.34 -11.97 6.14
CA GLU A 72 -12.88 -12.69 5.00
C GLU A 72 -12.34 -12.07 3.71
N GLN A 73 -11.52 -12.84 2.98
CA GLN A 73 -10.93 -12.38 1.73
C GLN A 73 -11.96 -12.37 0.59
N TRP A 74 -11.96 -11.30 -0.21
CA TRP A 74 -12.83 -11.14 -1.38
C TRP A 74 -12.09 -11.31 -2.71
N SER A 75 -10.83 -10.85 -2.75
CA SER A 75 -9.99 -10.92 -3.96
C SER A 75 -9.53 -12.34 -4.28
N GLY A 76 -9.11 -12.53 -5.54
CA GLY A 76 -8.52 -13.78 -6.01
C GLY A 76 -9.34 -14.49 -7.09
N GLY A 77 -10.55 -14.01 -7.39
CA GLY A 77 -11.40 -14.56 -8.45
C GLY A 77 -11.13 -14.01 -9.85
N ILE A 78 -10.26 -13.01 -9.98
CA ILE A 78 -9.91 -12.37 -11.25
C ILE A 78 -8.41 -12.51 -11.49
N VAL A 79 -8.04 -12.81 -12.74
CA VAL A 79 -6.65 -12.91 -13.18
C VAL A 79 -6.36 -11.87 -14.25
N PRO A 80 -5.15 -11.28 -14.29
CA PRO A 80 -4.78 -10.36 -15.34
C PRO A 80 -4.58 -11.07 -16.68
N GLU A 81 -4.94 -10.37 -17.74
CA GLU A 81 -4.74 -10.79 -19.12
C GLU A 81 -3.63 -9.97 -19.78
N ASN A 82 -3.15 -10.42 -20.96
CA ASN A 82 -2.19 -9.70 -21.79
C ASN A 82 -2.80 -9.27 -23.11
N PRO A 83 -3.77 -8.33 -23.13
CA PRO A 83 -4.49 -7.97 -24.36
C PRO A 83 -3.63 -7.19 -25.37
N LEU A 84 -2.44 -6.73 -24.98
CA LEU A 84 -1.55 -5.94 -25.81
C LEU A 84 -0.33 -6.74 -26.32
N ASP A 85 -0.24 -8.01 -25.99
CA ASP A 85 0.93 -8.86 -26.28
C ASP A 85 2.26 -8.16 -25.94
N PHE A 86 2.26 -7.46 -24.78
CA PHE A 86 3.39 -6.61 -24.38
C PHE A 86 4.65 -7.43 -24.11
N GLU A 87 5.73 -7.00 -24.73
CA GLU A 87 7.08 -7.51 -24.52
C GLU A 87 8.09 -6.36 -24.48
N ASP A 88 9.01 -6.41 -23.53
CA ASP A 88 10.22 -5.57 -23.47
C ASP A 88 11.46 -6.48 -23.39
N ALA A 89 12.23 -6.46 -22.30
CA ALA A 89 13.32 -7.42 -22.05
C ALA A 89 12.84 -8.84 -21.77
N GLN A 90 11.55 -9.03 -21.45
CA GLN A 90 10.86 -10.30 -21.32
C GLN A 90 9.35 -10.10 -21.55
N PRO A 91 8.64 -11.15 -22.05
CA PRO A 91 7.18 -11.13 -22.19
C PRO A 91 6.46 -10.82 -20.87
N TYR A 92 5.38 -10.04 -20.94
CA TYR A 92 4.57 -9.69 -19.76
C TYR A 92 4.02 -10.93 -19.05
N VAL A 93 3.56 -11.91 -19.81
CA VAL A 93 3.02 -13.17 -19.29
C VAL A 93 4.03 -13.87 -18.39
N GLU A 94 5.30 -13.99 -18.82
CA GLU A 94 6.33 -14.63 -18.00
C GLU A 94 6.61 -13.88 -16.69
N ARG A 95 6.57 -12.54 -16.71
CA ARG A 95 6.73 -11.74 -15.48
C ARG A 95 5.58 -11.96 -14.53
N LEU A 96 4.38 -12.03 -15.08
CA LEU A 96 3.15 -12.23 -14.33
C LEU A 96 3.18 -13.60 -13.64
N GLU A 97 3.45 -14.66 -14.40
CA GLU A 97 3.56 -16.03 -13.87
C GLU A 97 4.61 -16.12 -12.75
N LYS A 98 5.79 -15.53 -12.94
CA LYS A 98 6.85 -15.48 -11.91
C LYS A 98 6.38 -14.75 -10.65
N ALA A 99 5.65 -13.64 -10.80
CA ALA A 99 5.12 -12.89 -9.68
C ALA A 99 4.02 -13.67 -8.95
N GLN A 100 3.12 -14.31 -9.69
CA GLN A 100 2.05 -15.16 -9.15
C GLN A 100 2.61 -16.34 -8.37
N GLN A 101 3.57 -17.07 -8.94
CA GLN A 101 4.24 -18.18 -8.26
C GLN A 101 4.95 -17.74 -6.97
N LYS A 102 5.61 -16.57 -7.02
CA LYS A 102 6.37 -16.05 -5.87
C LYS A 102 5.45 -15.55 -4.75
N GLN A 103 4.34 -14.91 -5.08
CA GLN A 103 3.46 -14.27 -4.10
C GLN A 103 2.22 -15.12 -3.76
N GLY A 104 1.96 -16.21 -4.50
CA GLY A 104 0.82 -17.09 -4.25
C GLY A 104 -0.55 -16.43 -4.48
N ARG A 105 -0.60 -15.38 -5.31
CA ARG A 105 -1.83 -14.63 -5.60
C ARG A 105 -1.87 -14.15 -7.04
N PRO A 106 -3.07 -13.86 -7.59
CA PRO A 106 -3.21 -13.50 -9.01
C PRO A 106 -2.65 -12.12 -9.37
N ASP A 107 -2.71 -11.14 -8.45
CA ASP A 107 -2.23 -9.77 -8.71
C ASP A 107 -1.80 -9.04 -7.43
N ALA A 108 -1.35 -7.79 -7.57
CA ALA A 108 -0.73 -6.91 -6.56
C ALA A 108 -1.70 -6.37 -5.51
N ILE A 109 -2.75 -7.12 -5.13
CA ILE A 109 -3.79 -6.64 -4.23
C ILE A 109 -4.44 -7.77 -3.44
N VAL A 110 -4.81 -7.48 -2.21
CA VAL A 110 -5.74 -8.27 -1.40
C VAL A 110 -6.87 -7.35 -0.94
N THR A 111 -8.11 -7.79 -1.13
CA THR A 111 -9.31 -7.13 -0.63
C THR A 111 -10.11 -8.08 0.24
N GLY A 112 -10.85 -7.54 1.19
CA GLY A 112 -11.66 -8.35 2.08
C GLY A 112 -12.46 -7.50 3.06
N SER A 113 -13.18 -8.17 3.96
CA SER A 113 -13.83 -7.55 5.10
C SER A 113 -13.33 -8.15 6.41
N GLY A 114 -13.58 -7.44 7.50
CA GLY A 114 -13.28 -7.90 8.84
C GLY A 114 -13.72 -6.87 9.87
N GLU A 115 -13.24 -7.03 11.08
CA GLU A 115 -13.44 -6.05 12.15
C GLU A 115 -12.11 -5.35 12.46
N MET A 116 -12.17 -4.08 12.80
CA MET A 116 -11.05 -3.27 13.26
C MET A 116 -11.48 -2.57 14.56
N GLY A 117 -10.98 -3.06 15.70
CA GLY A 117 -11.47 -2.65 17.01
C GLY A 117 -12.97 -2.91 17.18
N GLY A 118 -13.45 -4.07 16.76
CA GLY A 118 -14.85 -4.46 16.79
C GLY A 118 -15.76 -3.75 15.77
N ARG A 119 -15.22 -2.91 14.88
CA ARG A 119 -16.00 -2.20 13.85
C ARG A 119 -15.89 -2.90 12.50
N PRO A 120 -17.03 -3.15 11.82
CA PRO A 120 -17.01 -3.75 10.50
C PRO A 120 -16.38 -2.81 9.49
N VAL A 121 -15.34 -3.29 8.79
CA VAL A 121 -14.63 -2.55 7.74
C VAL A 121 -14.45 -3.41 6.50
N ALA A 122 -14.33 -2.76 5.36
CA ALA A 122 -13.72 -3.31 4.17
C ALA A 122 -12.25 -2.88 4.13
N LEU A 123 -11.37 -3.79 3.75
CA LEU A 123 -9.94 -3.56 3.69
C LEU A 123 -9.42 -3.82 2.28
N VAL A 124 -8.59 -2.90 1.80
CA VAL A 124 -7.79 -3.03 0.57
C VAL A 124 -6.33 -2.91 0.96
N VAL A 125 -5.49 -3.88 0.58
CA VAL A 125 -4.04 -3.85 0.80
C VAL A 125 -3.32 -4.13 -0.50
N MET A 126 -2.51 -3.20 -0.96
CA MET A 126 -1.65 -3.39 -2.13
C MET A 126 -0.36 -4.13 -1.76
N ASP A 127 0.07 -5.03 -2.64
CA ASP A 127 1.29 -5.82 -2.49
C ASP A 127 2.43 -5.27 -3.35
N PHE A 128 3.35 -4.57 -2.72
CA PHE A 128 4.53 -4.04 -3.42
C PHE A 128 5.45 -5.14 -3.97
N PHE A 129 5.45 -6.31 -3.35
CA PHE A 129 6.31 -7.42 -3.79
C PHE A 129 5.82 -8.09 -5.06
N PHE A 130 4.55 -7.85 -5.45
CA PHE A 130 4.02 -8.25 -6.74
C PHE A 130 4.23 -7.13 -7.77
N MET A 131 5.18 -7.27 -8.67
CA MET A 131 5.48 -6.30 -9.76
C MET A 131 5.52 -4.83 -9.28
N ALA A 132 6.20 -4.58 -8.15
CA ALA A 132 6.28 -3.27 -7.50
C ALA A 132 4.91 -2.66 -7.13
N GLY A 133 3.90 -3.48 -6.85
CA GLY A 133 2.57 -3.00 -6.50
C GLY A 133 1.87 -2.22 -7.63
N SER A 134 2.27 -2.44 -8.90
CA SER A 134 1.74 -1.67 -10.01
C SER A 134 0.25 -1.93 -10.24
N MET A 135 -0.51 -0.84 -10.43
CA MET A 135 -1.95 -0.89 -10.68
C MET A 135 -2.23 -1.26 -12.14
N GLY A 136 -2.65 -2.49 -12.38
CA GLY A 136 -3.21 -2.98 -13.62
C GLY A 136 -4.73 -3.09 -13.55
N SER A 137 -5.32 -3.71 -14.56
CA SER A 137 -6.77 -3.91 -14.73
C SER A 137 -7.41 -4.66 -13.55
N VAL A 138 -6.73 -5.71 -13.06
CA VAL A 138 -7.21 -6.50 -11.90
C VAL A 138 -7.18 -5.67 -10.61
N VAL A 139 -6.07 -4.96 -10.35
CA VAL A 139 -5.98 -4.12 -9.16
C VAL A 139 -7.08 -3.06 -9.14
N GLY A 140 -7.32 -2.39 -10.27
CA GLY A 140 -8.38 -1.39 -10.37
C GLY A 140 -9.78 -1.98 -10.22
N GLU A 141 -10.04 -3.17 -10.79
CA GLU A 141 -11.31 -3.87 -10.63
C GLU A 141 -11.55 -4.31 -9.20
N GLU A 142 -10.55 -4.89 -8.52
CA GLU A 142 -10.67 -5.34 -7.14
C GLU A 142 -10.94 -4.17 -6.18
N ILE A 143 -10.31 -3.00 -6.41
CA ILE A 143 -10.61 -1.77 -5.64
C ILE A 143 -12.05 -1.32 -5.88
N ALA A 144 -12.49 -1.31 -7.15
CA ALA A 144 -13.85 -0.90 -7.50
C ALA A 144 -14.89 -1.82 -6.82
N ARG A 145 -14.72 -3.14 -6.95
CA ARG A 145 -15.59 -4.13 -6.30
C ARG A 145 -15.59 -4.00 -4.78
N ALA A 146 -14.40 -3.76 -4.18
CA ALA A 146 -14.31 -3.57 -2.73
C ALA A 146 -15.08 -2.32 -2.27
N ALA A 147 -14.98 -1.20 -3.00
CA ALA A 147 -15.72 0.02 -2.70
C ALA A 147 -17.24 -0.15 -2.87
N GLU A 148 -17.68 -0.80 -3.95
CA GLU A 148 -19.09 -1.08 -4.21
C GLU A 148 -19.68 -2.04 -3.16
N ARG A 149 -18.94 -3.10 -2.82
CA ARG A 149 -19.36 -4.06 -1.80
C ARG A 149 -19.37 -3.43 -0.41
N ALA A 150 -18.37 -2.64 -0.06
CA ALA A 150 -18.34 -1.89 1.19
C ALA A 150 -19.55 -0.95 1.31
N ALA A 151 -19.90 -0.26 0.22
CA ALA A 151 -21.09 0.58 0.18
C ALA A 151 -22.39 -0.24 0.33
N ALA A 152 -22.50 -1.41 -0.29
CA ALA A 152 -23.67 -2.27 -0.19
C ALA A 152 -23.86 -2.87 1.21
N GLU A 153 -22.75 -3.22 1.88
CA GLU A 153 -22.72 -3.80 3.23
C GLU A 153 -22.63 -2.74 4.34
N GLU A 154 -22.72 -1.45 4.01
CA GLU A 154 -22.63 -0.32 4.95
C GLU A 154 -21.36 -0.34 5.82
N ARG A 155 -20.21 -0.65 5.20
CA ARG A 155 -18.89 -0.69 5.83
C ARG A 155 -18.07 0.54 5.47
N ALA A 156 -17.26 1.02 6.39
CA ALA A 156 -16.15 1.92 6.05
C ALA A 156 -15.12 1.18 5.20
N LEU A 157 -14.43 1.90 4.29
CA LEU A 157 -13.33 1.36 3.51
C LEU A 157 -11.99 1.89 4.04
N VAL A 158 -11.05 0.99 4.29
CA VAL A 158 -9.65 1.34 4.58
C VAL A 158 -8.78 0.80 3.46
N ALA A 159 -8.00 1.65 2.80
CA ALA A 159 -7.06 1.25 1.76
C ALA A 159 -5.62 1.53 2.17
N VAL A 160 -4.78 0.50 2.19
CA VAL A 160 -3.33 0.62 2.40
C VAL A 160 -2.64 0.50 1.05
N THR A 161 -1.98 1.57 0.63
CA THR A 161 -1.31 1.64 -0.67
C THR A 161 0.18 1.38 -0.55
N ALA A 162 0.72 0.64 -1.52
CA ALA A 162 2.15 0.40 -1.70
C ALA A 162 2.40 0.14 -3.19
N SER A 163 2.81 1.16 -3.96
CA SER A 163 2.80 1.06 -5.42
C SER A 163 3.84 1.94 -6.10
N GLY A 164 4.45 1.39 -7.14
CA GLY A 164 5.25 2.13 -8.12
C GLY A 164 4.41 2.88 -9.18
N GLY A 165 3.07 2.78 -9.14
CA GLY A 165 2.17 3.49 -10.05
C GLY A 165 1.40 2.58 -11.02
N ALA A 166 0.98 3.12 -12.16
CA ALA A 166 0.26 2.38 -13.19
C ALA A 166 1.13 1.31 -13.85
N ARG A 167 0.56 0.15 -14.16
CA ARG A 167 1.25 -0.99 -14.80
C ARG A 167 1.48 -0.70 -16.28
N MET A 168 2.71 -0.37 -16.64
CA MET A 168 3.06 0.01 -18.00
C MET A 168 2.81 -1.09 -19.04
N GLN A 169 2.88 -2.36 -18.64
CA GLN A 169 2.64 -3.51 -19.51
C GLN A 169 1.19 -3.61 -20.01
N GLU A 170 0.26 -2.99 -19.30
CA GLU A 170 -1.16 -2.92 -19.69
C GLU A 170 -1.52 -1.60 -20.39
N GLY A 171 -0.54 -0.73 -20.64
CA GLY A 171 -0.69 0.51 -21.41
C GLY A 171 -1.84 1.39 -20.91
N ALA A 172 -2.73 1.82 -21.84
CA ALA A 172 -3.85 2.69 -21.52
C ALA A 172 -4.87 2.05 -20.55
N LEU A 173 -4.97 0.71 -20.52
CA LEU A 173 -5.88 0.01 -19.62
C LEU A 173 -5.53 0.30 -18.16
N SER A 174 -4.24 0.36 -17.81
CA SER A 174 -3.82 0.71 -16.44
C SER A 174 -4.13 2.18 -16.09
N LEU A 175 -4.08 3.09 -17.06
CA LEU A 175 -4.47 4.49 -16.84
C LEU A 175 -5.98 4.64 -16.63
N MET A 176 -6.79 3.84 -17.32
CA MET A 176 -8.24 3.83 -17.13
C MET A 176 -8.67 3.39 -15.74
N GLN A 177 -7.82 2.64 -15.02
CA GLN A 177 -8.11 2.24 -13.64
C GLN A 177 -8.16 3.43 -12.69
N MET A 178 -7.43 4.50 -12.98
CA MET A 178 -7.50 5.74 -12.17
C MET A 178 -8.92 6.30 -12.15
N ALA A 179 -9.55 6.44 -13.31
CA ALA A 179 -10.94 6.90 -13.41
C ALA A 179 -11.92 5.90 -12.78
N LYS A 180 -11.73 4.60 -13.04
CA LYS A 180 -12.60 3.52 -12.53
C LYS A 180 -12.63 3.49 -10.99
N THR A 181 -11.49 3.48 -10.35
CA THR A 181 -11.39 3.47 -8.87
C THR A 181 -11.98 4.73 -8.26
N THR A 182 -11.70 5.91 -8.85
CA THR A 182 -12.27 7.19 -8.41
C THR A 182 -13.80 7.19 -8.49
N MET A 183 -14.38 6.65 -9.58
CA MET A 183 -15.82 6.55 -9.74
C MET A 183 -16.44 5.59 -8.72
N ALA A 184 -15.81 4.47 -8.45
CA ALA A 184 -16.32 3.48 -7.50
C ALA A 184 -16.38 4.04 -6.06
N LEU A 185 -15.40 4.84 -5.64
CA LEU A 185 -15.40 5.49 -4.33
C LEU A 185 -16.60 6.43 -4.12
N GLN A 186 -17.20 6.95 -5.17
CA GLN A 186 -18.42 7.76 -5.05
C GLN A 186 -19.61 6.98 -4.45
N ALA A 187 -19.60 5.64 -4.54
CA ALA A 187 -20.64 4.82 -3.91
C ALA A 187 -20.61 4.96 -2.38
N LEU A 188 -19.41 5.04 -1.79
CA LEU A 188 -19.23 5.29 -0.35
C LEU A 188 -19.69 6.71 0.01
N ALA A 189 -19.23 7.72 -0.70
CA ALA A 189 -19.59 9.12 -0.46
C ALA A 189 -21.11 9.34 -0.52
N LYS A 190 -21.82 8.75 -1.49
CA LYS A 190 -23.29 8.82 -1.59
C LYS A 190 -24.00 8.24 -0.38
N ARG A 191 -23.40 7.25 0.28
CA ARG A 191 -23.91 6.61 1.50
C ARG A 191 -23.35 7.20 2.78
N ARG A 192 -22.49 8.22 2.68
CA ARG A 192 -21.77 8.85 3.81
C ARG A 192 -20.96 7.84 4.63
N LEU A 193 -20.38 6.87 3.96
CA LEU A 193 -19.51 5.87 4.57
C LEU A 193 -18.06 6.36 4.50
N PRO A 194 -17.29 6.23 5.59
CA PRO A 194 -15.92 6.68 5.64
C PRO A 194 -15.00 5.94 4.66
N TYR A 195 -14.14 6.68 3.98
CA TYR A 195 -13.00 6.15 3.25
C TYR A 195 -11.70 6.69 3.86
N VAL A 196 -10.87 5.83 4.42
CA VAL A 196 -9.57 6.18 4.99
C VAL A 196 -8.47 5.57 4.16
N SER A 197 -7.53 6.41 3.73
CA SER A 197 -6.35 5.98 2.97
C SER A 197 -5.10 5.97 3.85
N VAL A 198 -4.27 4.94 3.72
CA VAL A 198 -2.96 4.80 4.39
C VAL A 198 -1.89 4.67 3.32
N LEU A 199 -1.03 5.68 3.21
CA LEU A 199 0.02 5.75 2.21
C LEU A 199 1.32 5.18 2.78
N SER A 200 1.76 4.01 2.29
CA SER A 200 3.03 3.42 2.70
C SER A 200 4.10 3.57 1.62
N ASP A 201 5.35 3.18 1.92
CA ASP A 201 6.50 3.37 1.04
C ASP A 201 6.64 2.27 -0.02
N PRO A 202 6.67 2.63 -1.31
CA PRO A 202 6.28 3.90 -1.91
C PRO A 202 4.80 3.91 -2.31
N THR A 203 4.19 5.10 -2.42
CA THR A 203 2.91 5.30 -3.09
C THR A 203 3.10 6.33 -4.19
N THR A 204 3.14 5.89 -5.46
CA THR A 204 3.58 6.78 -6.55
C THR A 204 2.71 6.67 -7.80
N GLY A 205 2.89 7.60 -8.72
CA GLY A 205 2.29 7.59 -10.06
C GLY A 205 0.77 7.65 -10.06
N GLY A 206 0.16 6.83 -10.90
CA GLY A 206 -1.29 6.75 -11.07
C GLY A 206 -2.06 6.36 -9.82
N VAL A 207 -1.43 5.63 -8.88
CA VAL A 207 -2.06 5.29 -7.59
C VAL A 207 -2.21 6.52 -6.72
N THR A 208 -1.15 7.33 -6.58
CA THR A 208 -1.23 8.61 -5.86
C THR A 208 -2.21 9.56 -6.53
N ALA A 209 -2.20 9.65 -7.87
CA ALA A 209 -3.06 10.57 -8.62
C ALA A 209 -4.51 10.07 -8.77
N SER A 210 -4.93 9.06 -8.01
CA SER A 210 -6.29 8.53 -8.04
C SER A 210 -6.80 8.21 -6.63
N PHE A 211 -7.18 6.99 -6.36
CA PHE A 211 -7.86 6.60 -5.13
C PHE A 211 -7.03 6.85 -3.85
N ALA A 212 -5.69 6.79 -3.92
CA ALA A 212 -4.86 6.92 -2.72
C ALA A 212 -4.97 8.29 -2.02
N THR A 213 -5.27 9.35 -2.75
CA THR A 213 -5.41 10.73 -2.22
C THR A 213 -6.86 11.22 -2.15
N LEU A 214 -7.83 10.31 -2.21
CA LEU A 214 -9.26 10.62 -2.15
C LEU A 214 -9.91 10.21 -0.82
N GLY A 215 -9.11 9.82 0.19
CA GLY A 215 -9.62 9.52 1.53
C GLY A 215 -10.28 10.72 2.19
N ASP A 216 -11.34 10.49 2.97
CA ASP A 216 -11.87 11.48 3.91
C ASP A 216 -10.83 11.83 4.97
N VAL A 217 -9.95 10.87 5.29
CA VAL A 217 -8.71 11.05 6.05
C VAL A 217 -7.59 10.28 5.37
N ILE A 218 -6.43 10.91 5.25
CA ILE A 218 -5.25 10.38 4.58
C ILE A 218 -4.10 10.29 5.58
N PHE A 219 -3.76 9.09 6.00
CA PHE A 219 -2.56 8.83 6.78
C PHE A 219 -1.38 8.47 5.91
N ALA A 220 -0.17 8.79 6.36
CA ALA A 220 1.06 8.30 5.76
C ALA A 220 1.94 7.60 6.80
N GLU A 221 2.71 6.59 6.40
CA GLU A 221 3.74 6.01 7.27
C GLU A 221 4.99 6.92 7.28
N PRO A 222 5.74 6.99 8.39
CA PRO A 222 6.95 7.79 8.49
C PRO A 222 7.95 7.52 7.36
N GLY A 223 8.44 8.58 6.74
CA GLY A 223 9.43 8.53 5.67
C GLY A 223 8.93 7.99 4.34
N ALA A 224 7.65 7.64 4.19
CA ALA A 224 7.10 7.09 2.95
C ALA A 224 7.29 8.06 1.78
N LEU A 225 7.73 7.54 0.64
CA LEU A 225 7.80 8.28 -0.63
C LEU A 225 6.41 8.29 -1.26
N ILE A 226 5.82 9.48 -1.37
CA ILE A 226 4.49 9.69 -1.92
C ILE A 226 4.60 10.75 -3.01
N SER A 227 4.36 10.35 -4.26
CA SER A 227 4.59 11.26 -5.39
C SER A 227 3.80 10.86 -6.64
N PHE A 228 3.48 11.82 -7.48
CA PHE A 228 3.02 11.50 -8.84
C PHE A 228 4.23 11.17 -9.73
N ALA A 229 5.11 12.13 -9.96
CA ALA A 229 6.37 11.90 -10.66
C ALA A 229 7.50 11.64 -9.66
N GLY A 230 8.32 10.62 -9.92
CA GLY A 230 9.45 10.29 -9.06
C GLY A 230 10.47 11.44 -8.97
N PRO A 231 11.18 11.60 -7.84
CA PRO A 231 12.13 12.70 -7.63
C PRO A 231 13.18 12.82 -8.75
N ARG A 232 13.70 11.69 -9.22
CA ARG A 232 14.69 11.66 -10.33
C ARG A 232 14.14 12.24 -11.63
N VAL A 233 12.88 11.94 -11.96
CA VAL A 233 12.24 12.47 -13.17
C VAL A 233 12.08 13.98 -13.07
N ILE A 234 11.67 14.48 -11.90
CA ILE A 234 11.52 15.91 -11.65
C ILE A 234 12.88 16.61 -11.77
N GLN A 235 13.91 16.14 -11.06
CA GLN A 235 15.26 16.71 -11.11
C GLN A 235 15.81 16.77 -12.55
N GLN A 236 15.64 15.70 -13.33
CA GLN A 236 16.06 15.67 -14.72
C GLN A 236 15.30 16.66 -15.61
N THR A 237 14.02 16.87 -15.33
CA THR A 237 13.15 17.75 -16.09
C THR A 237 13.45 19.23 -15.80
N ILE A 238 13.51 19.60 -14.51
CA ILE A 238 13.73 20.99 -14.10
C ILE A 238 15.22 21.35 -13.99
N ARG A 239 16.11 20.34 -14.02
CA ARG A 239 17.58 20.48 -13.88
C ARG A 239 18.01 21.22 -12.61
N GLN A 240 17.31 20.97 -11.51
CA GLN A 240 17.58 21.55 -10.19
C GLN A 240 17.55 20.46 -9.13
N ASP A 241 18.29 20.65 -8.07
CA ASP A 241 18.22 19.79 -6.89
C ASP A 241 16.90 20.03 -6.15
N LEU A 242 16.32 18.94 -5.65
CA LEU A 242 15.08 19.01 -4.89
C LEU A 242 15.39 19.30 -3.42
N PRO A 243 14.52 20.00 -2.69
CA PRO A 243 14.65 20.20 -1.26
C PRO A 243 14.82 18.89 -0.50
N GLU A 244 15.52 18.92 0.62
CA GLU A 244 15.64 17.77 1.50
C GLU A 244 14.24 17.29 1.96
N GLY A 245 14.05 15.98 2.00
CA GLY A 245 12.75 15.40 2.36
C GLY A 245 11.64 15.58 1.33
N PHE A 246 11.93 16.12 0.14
CA PHE A 246 10.91 16.34 -0.89
C PHE A 246 10.13 15.06 -1.21
N GLN A 247 8.80 15.17 -1.25
CA GLN A 247 7.86 14.06 -1.47
C GLN A 247 7.87 12.97 -0.37
N ARG A 248 8.49 13.21 0.78
CA ARG A 248 8.34 12.33 1.94
C ARG A 248 7.07 12.68 2.72
N ALA A 249 6.58 11.71 3.48
CA ALA A 249 5.35 11.85 4.27
C ALA A 249 5.33 13.13 5.12
N GLU A 250 6.43 13.44 5.81
CA GLU A 250 6.58 14.59 6.68
C GLU A 250 6.52 15.92 5.90
N PHE A 251 7.11 15.95 4.69
CA PHE A 251 7.02 17.09 3.80
C PHE A 251 5.58 17.32 3.33
N LEU A 252 4.88 16.23 3.00
CA LEU A 252 3.48 16.31 2.54
C LEU A 252 2.52 16.73 3.66
N LEU A 253 2.79 16.30 4.90
CA LEU A 253 2.05 16.77 6.07
C LEU A 253 2.20 18.29 6.24
N GLN A 254 3.42 18.82 6.13
CA GLN A 254 3.67 20.28 6.19
C GLN A 254 2.96 21.05 5.05
N LYS A 255 2.71 20.40 3.92
CA LYS A 255 2.00 20.99 2.77
C LYS A 255 0.49 20.76 2.81
N GLY A 256 -0.04 20.07 3.82
CA GLY A 256 -1.46 19.76 3.94
C GLY A 256 -1.99 18.75 2.92
N MET A 257 -1.12 17.88 2.40
CA MET A 257 -1.50 16.85 1.43
C MET A 257 -1.83 15.51 2.09
N VAL A 258 -1.45 15.33 3.34
CA VAL A 258 -1.85 14.23 4.21
C VAL A 258 -2.25 14.80 5.57
N ASP A 259 -3.14 14.12 6.28
CA ASP A 259 -3.71 14.61 7.53
C ASP A 259 -2.83 14.28 8.74
N ASP A 260 -2.11 13.15 8.69
CA ASP A 260 -1.19 12.76 9.76
C ASP A 260 -0.12 11.79 9.25
N VAL A 261 1.03 11.78 9.93
CA VAL A 261 2.09 10.79 9.73
C VAL A 261 2.12 9.86 10.93
N VAL A 262 1.68 8.62 10.73
CA VAL A 262 1.37 7.68 11.81
C VAL A 262 2.34 6.52 11.82
N ASP A 263 3.04 6.32 12.94
CA ASP A 263 3.85 5.12 13.16
C ASP A 263 2.99 3.86 13.04
N ARG A 264 3.49 2.86 12.33
CA ARG A 264 2.79 1.61 12.05
C ARG A 264 2.27 0.90 13.31
N ARG A 265 2.99 1.01 14.43
CA ARG A 265 2.60 0.42 15.72
C ARG A 265 1.35 1.06 16.31
N ALA A 266 1.13 2.34 16.02
CA ALA A 266 -0.05 3.09 16.45
C ALA A 266 -1.19 3.09 15.42
N LEU A 267 -0.93 2.61 14.20
CA LEU A 267 -1.81 2.81 13.04
C LEU A 267 -3.22 2.23 13.27
N LYS A 268 -3.33 1.00 13.79
CA LYS A 268 -4.64 0.39 14.08
C LYS A 268 -5.47 1.25 15.04
N GLY A 269 -4.87 1.71 16.13
CA GLY A 269 -5.53 2.58 17.12
C GLY A 269 -6.03 3.89 16.49
N ARG A 270 -5.17 4.55 15.71
CA ARG A 270 -5.53 5.81 15.00
C ARG A 270 -6.67 5.60 13.99
N LEU A 271 -6.65 4.49 13.26
CA LEU A 271 -7.74 4.13 12.34
C LEU A 271 -9.05 3.94 13.09
N VAL A 272 -9.04 3.20 14.19
CA VAL A 272 -10.24 2.99 15.03
C VAL A 272 -10.80 4.30 15.58
N GLU A 273 -9.95 5.22 16.05
CA GLU A 273 -10.34 6.55 16.51
C GLU A 273 -11.06 7.33 15.39
N VAL A 274 -10.44 7.44 14.22
CA VAL A 274 -10.99 8.18 13.08
C VAL A 274 -12.30 7.55 12.59
N LEU A 275 -12.33 6.23 12.41
CA LEU A 275 -13.54 5.52 12.01
C LEU A 275 -14.67 5.72 13.02
N THR A 276 -14.34 5.81 14.32
CA THR A 276 -15.34 6.11 15.36
C THR A 276 -15.92 7.51 15.22
N LEU A 277 -15.08 8.49 14.95
CA LEU A 277 -15.50 9.89 14.76
C LEU A 277 -16.35 10.06 13.50
N LEU A 278 -15.90 9.49 12.38
CA LEU A 278 -16.57 9.62 11.07
C LEU A 278 -17.89 8.85 11.00
N ALA A 279 -18.02 7.73 11.71
CA ALA A 279 -19.26 6.94 11.75
C ALA A 279 -20.37 7.56 12.61
N GLY A 280 -20.22 8.81 13.06
CA GLY A 280 -21.27 9.52 13.81
C GLY A 280 -21.55 8.96 15.19
N GLY A 281 -20.54 8.36 15.84
CA GLY A 281 -20.68 7.90 17.22
C GLY A 281 -21.49 6.62 17.38
N LEU A 282 -21.44 5.71 16.40
CA LEU A 282 -21.92 4.33 16.65
C LEU A 282 -21.27 3.83 17.94
N PRO A 283 -22.02 3.32 18.91
CA PRO A 283 -21.49 2.97 20.21
C PRO A 283 -20.33 1.99 20.07
N LEU A 284 -19.25 2.26 20.79
CA LEU A 284 -18.17 1.28 20.96
C LEU A 284 -18.78 -0.02 21.47
N PRO A 285 -18.35 -1.19 21.01
CA PRO A 285 -18.80 -2.44 21.59
C PRO A 285 -18.54 -2.42 23.09
N ALA A 286 -19.50 -2.87 23.88
CA ALA A 286 -19.59 -2.71 25.34
C ALA A 286 -18.35 -3.20 26.16
N GLN A 287 -17.39 -3.84 25.53
CA GLN A 287 -16.17 -4.35 26.18
C GLN A 287 -15.07 -3.30 26.38
N GLU A 288 -15.07 -2.17 25.67
CA GLU A 288 -14.01 -1.15 25.82
C GLU A 288 -14.34 -0.03 26.81
N VAL A 289 -15.61 0.20 27.13
CA VAL A 289 -16.00 1.23 28.09
C VAL A 289 -15.47 0.94 29.50
N SER A 290 -15.23 -0.34 29.81
CA SER A 290 -14.70 -0.75 31.13
C SER A 290 -13.19 -0.49 31.31
N ARG A 291 -12.42 -0.28 30.22
CA ARG A 291 -10.97 -0.06 30.31
C ARG A 291 -10.57 1.42 30.37
N VAL A 292 -11.41 2.32 29.90
CA VAL A 292 -11.14 3.78 29.93
C VAL A 292 -11.58 4.40 31.25
N ALA A 293 -12.49 3.77 31.98
CA ALA A 293 -12.96 4.27 33.29
C ALA A 293 -12.09 3.82 34.49
N ALA A 294 -10.95 3.14 34.24
CA ALA A 294 -10.06 2.59 35.26
C ALA A 294 -8.63 3.18 35.21
N VAL A 295 -8.46 4.40 34.67
CA VAL A 295 -7.19 5.17 34.71
C VAL A 295 -7.40 6.50 35.43
#